data_945bd8c2c42e38486279c746ec013458
#
_entry.id   945bd8c2c42e38486279c746ec013458
#
_cell.length_a   1.000
_cell.length_b   1.000
_cell.length_c   1.000
_cell.angle_alpha   90.00
_cell.angle_beta   90.00
_cell.angle_gamma   90.00
#
_symmetry.space_group_name_H-M   'P 1'
#
loop_
_entity.id
_entity.type
_entity.pdbx_description
1 polymer ?
#
loop_
_entity_poly.entity_id
_entity_poly.type
_entity_poly.pdbx_seq_one_letter_code
_entity_poly.pdbx_strand_id
1 'polypeptide(L)'
;CEGEEDQFNQTRLLLGLNEELFSYPLASGETFTVPEVILSYSAEGLSALSQQYHNCIRNHVCRSKYVHMQRPVLINSWEAAYFDFTGDTIVDLAKEAASLGIDMVVMDDGWFGKRNDDNSSLGDWQVNEKKLGGSLAELIARVHEQGVKFGIWIEPEMVNEDSDPVSYTHLRAHET
;
A
#
# COMPACT_ATOMS: atom_id res chain seq x y z
N CYS A 1 5.91 18.11 2.69
CA CYS A 1 7.17 18.78 3.10
C CYS A 1 7.54 19.78 2.03
N GLU A 2 7.73 21.03 2.43
CA GLU A 2 8.11 22.14 1.54
C GLU A 2 9.39 22.76 2.06
N GLY A 3 10.34 23.03 1.16
CA GLY A 3 11.59 23.69 1.46
C GLY A 3 11.74 24.94 0.59
N GLU A 4 12.01 26.07 1.19
CA GLU A 4 12.26 27.34 0.52
C GLU A 4 13.62 27.89 0.92
N GLU A 5 14.31 28.51 -0.01
CA GLU A 5 15.51 29.31 0.25
C GLU A 5 15.23 30.74 -0.15
N ASP A 6 15.44 31.68 0.78
CA ASP A 6 15.24 33.10 0.53
C ASP A 6 16.45 33.77 -0.11
N GLN A 7 16.30 35.04 -0.47
CA GLN A 7 17.37 35.85 -1.09
C GLN A 7 18.60 36.10 -0.17
N PHE A 8 18.51 35.72 1.11
CA PHE A 8 19.58 35.80 2.10
C PHE A 8 20.21 34.45 2.40
N ASN A 9 19.94 33.43 1.58
CA ASN A 9 20.36 32.02 1.76
C ASN A 9 19.87 31.41 3.10
N GLN A 10 18.68 31.85 3.57
CA GLN A 10 18.04 31.23 4.72
C GLN A 10 17.09 30.13 4.25
N THR A 11 17.23 28.94 4.81
CA THR A 11 16.36 27.83 4.48
C THR A 11 15.18 27.77 5.44
N ARG A 12 13.97 27.76 4.89
CA ARG A 12 12.73 27.49 5.61
C ARG A 12 12.22 26.10 5.26
N LEU A 13 11.85 25.34 6.26
CA LEU A 13 11.27 24.01 6.11
C LEU A 13 9.87 23.99 6.73
N LEU A 14 8.86 23.61 5.93
CA LEU A 14 7.50 23.39 6.38
C LEU A 14 7.19 21.89 6.35
N LEU A 15 6.70 21.37 7.47
CA LEU A 15 6.34 19.96 7.65
C LEU A 15 4.93 19.88 8.22
N GLY A 16 4.09 19.07 7.61
CA GLY A 16 2.71 18.92 8.04
C GLY A 16 1.84 18.30 6.96
N LEU A 17 0.54 18.48 7.09
CA LEU A 17 -0.41 18.15 6.03
C LEU A 17 -0.19 19.11 4.85
N ASN A 18 -0.36 18.59 3.64
CA ASN A 18 -0.34 19.41 2.44
C ASN A 18 -1.58 20.33 2.48
N GLU A 19 -1.39 21.62 2.24
CA GLU A 19 -2.47 22.61 2.22
C GLU A 19 -3.22 22.62 0.88
N GLU A 20 -2.65 22.02 -0.16
CA GLU A 20 -3.28 21.94 -1.47
C GLU A 20 -4.55 21.09 -1.38
N LEU A 21 -5.68 21.68 -1.77
CA LEU A 21 -7.00 21.06 -1.72
C LEU A 21 -7.45 20.56 -0.32
N PHE A 22 -6.75 21.01 0.76
CA PHE A 22 -7.09 20.63 2.12
C PHE A 22 -7.77 21.79 2.86
N SER A 23 -8.98 21.54 3.37
CA SER A 23 -9.71 22.43 4.24
C SER A 23 -10.37 21.64 5.37
N TYR A 24 -10.11 22.05 6.61
CA TYR A 24 -10.72 21.43 7.78
C TYR A 24 -11.43 22.51 8.63
N PRO A 25 -12.76 22.43 8.76
CA PRO A 25 -13.51 23.36 9.60
C PRO A 25 -13.27 23.02 11.07
N LEU A 26 -12.55 23.87 11.79
CA LEU A 26 -12.30 23.74 13.23
C LEU A 26 -13.23 24.64 14.00
N ALA A 27 -14.18 24.08 14.73
CA ALA A 27 -15.11 24.84 15.55
C ALA A 27 -14.45 25.34 16.85
N SER A 28 -15.10 26.34 17.49
CA SER A 28 -14.58 26.88 18.75
C SER A 28 -14.53 25.83 19.85
N GLY A 29 -13.38 25.62 20.44
CA GLY A 29 -13.12 24.62 21.48
C GLY A 29 -12.74 23.23 20.96
N GLU A 30 -12.73 23.03 19.65
CA GLU A 30 -12.23 21.78 19.04
C GLU A 30 -10.70 21.79 18.87
N THR A 31 -10.13 20.60 18.78
CA THR A 31 -8.69 20.38 18.55
C THR A 31 -8.52 19.48 17.34
N PHE A 32 -7.65 19.89 16.43
CA PHE A 32 -7.20 19.06 15.33
C PHE A 32 -5.79 18.57 15.58
N THR A 33 -5.59 17.25 15.62
CA THR A 33 -4.26 16.67 15.82
C THR A 33 -3.62 16.33 14.48
N VAL A 34 -2.52 16.97 14.16
CA VAL A 34 -1.72 16.68 12.98
C VAL A 34 -0.83 15.46 13.21
N PRO A 35 -0.43 14.73 12.13
CA PRO A 35 0.54 13.66 12.24
C PRO A 35 1.87 14.11 12.84
N GLU A 36 2.51 13.23 13.61
CA GLU A 36 3.83 13.46 14.17
C GLU A 36 4.89 13.55 13.06
N VAL A 37 5.86 14.44 13.24
CA VAL A 37 6.99 14.61 12.34
C VAL A 37 8.28 14.19 13.04
N ILE A 38 9.05 13.33 12.38
CA ILE A 38 10.34 12.85 12.88
C ILE A 38 11.45 13.60 12.16
N LEU A 39 12.27 14.33 12.91
CA LEU A 39 13.45 15.02 12.41
C LEU A 39 14.71 14.29 12.90
N SER A 40 15.72 14.23 12.05
CA SER A 40 17.01 13.62 12.39
C SER A 40 18.14 14.42 11.79
N TYR A 41 19.31 14.35 12.41
CA TYR A 41 20.54 14.99 11.95
C TYR A 41 21.69 13.99 11.98
N SER A 42 22.58 14.10 10.99
CA SER A 42 23.83 13.34 10.97
C SER A 42 24.95 14.19 10.39
N ALA A 43 26.09 14.23 11.11
CA ALA A 43 27.33 14.80 10.61
C ALA A 43 28.14 13.80 9.76
N GLU A 44 27.71 12.53 9.70
CA GLU A 44 28.42 11.42 9.04
C GLU A 44 27.84 11.10 7.65
N GLY A 45 26.99 11.98 7.12
CA GLY A 45 26.42 11.88 5.78
C GLY A 45 25.09 11.12 5.69
N LEU A 46 24.59 10.99 4.46
CA LEU A 46 23.24 10.48 4.18
C LEU A 46 23.06 8.99 4.53
N SER A 47 24.11 8.18 4.38
CA SER A 47 24.02 6.76 4.75
C SER A 47 23.78 6.58 6.26
N ALA A 48 24.49 7.32 7.10
CA ALA A 48 24.30 7.30 8.53
C ALA A 48 22.91 7.83 8.91
N LEU A 49 22.47 8.91 8.28
CA LEU A 49 21.13 9.46 8.47
C LEU A 49 20.04 8.45 8.11
N SER A 50 20.16 7.78 6.97
CA SER A 50 19.24 6.72 6.53
C SER A 50 19.15 5.57 7.55
N GLN A 51 20.30 5.12 8.07
CA GLN A 51 20.32 4.07 9.08
C GLN A 51 19.69 4.51 10.40
N GLN A 52 19.84 5.78 10.80
CA GLN A 52 19.16 6.34 11.97
C GLN A 52 17.64 6.26 11.80
N TYR A 53 17.12 6.65 10.62
CA TYR A 53 15.69 6.53 10.31
C TYR A 53 15.21 5.07 10.31
N HIS A 54 15.96 4.15 9.69
CA HIS A 54 15.61 2.73 9.69
C HIS A 54 15.51 2.17 11.11
N ASN A 55 16.44 2.55 11.99
CA ASN A 55 16.43 2.12 13.39
C ASN A 55 15.27 2.74 14.16
N CYS A 56 14.99 4.03 13.97
CA CYS A 56 13.86 4.71 14.57
C CYS A 56 12.53 4.08 14.14
N ILE A 57 12.33 3.90 12.84
CA ILE A 57 11.11 3.30 12.28
C ILE A 57 10.92 1.89 12.82
N ARG A 58 11.97 1.06 12.79
CA ARG A 58 11.89 -0.34 13.25
C ARG A 58 11.55 -0.44 14.73
N ASN A 59 12.16 0.39 15.58
CA ASN A 59 12.07 0.23 17.02
C ASN A 59 10.94 1.05 17.67
N HIS A 60 10.44 2.09 17.01
CA HIS A 60 9.49 3.02 17.62
C HIS A 60 8.20 3.22 16.81
N VAL A 61 8.24 3.10 15.48
CA VAL A 61 7.06 3.32 14.61
C VAL A 61 6.39 2.01 14.25
N CYS A 62 7.16 1.02 13.78
CA CYS A 62 6.61 -0.28 13.39
C CYS A 62 6.14 -1.07 14.63
N ARG A 63 4.87 -1.51 14.59
CA ARG A 63 4.25 -2.28 15.67
C ARG A 63 3.94 -3.73 15.27
N SER A 64 4.31 -4.13 14.06
CA SER A 64 4.05 -5.46 13.54
C SER A 64 4.90 -6.51 14.24
N LYS A 65 4.34 -7.69 14.50
CA LYS A 65 5.09 -8.88 14.96
C LYS A 65 6.20 -9.29 14.00
N TYR A 66 6.16 -8.82 12.75
CA TYR A 66 7.15 -9.15 11.72
C TYR A 66 8.37 -8.21 11.67
N VAL A 67 8.46 -7.20 12.54
CA VAL A 67 9.52 -6.17 12.52
C VAL A 67 10.93 -6.75 12.51
N HIS A 68 11.16 -7.80 13.33
CA HIS A 68 12.46 -8.44 13.48
C HIS A 68 12.57 -9.79 12.77
N MET A 69 11.56 -10.17 11.98
CA MET A 69 11.61 -11.42 11.21
C MET A 69 12.31 -11.21 9.88
N GLN A 70 12.99 -12.25 9.42
CA GLN A 70 13.49 -12.30 8.04
C GLN A 70 12.30 -12.17 7.07
N ARG A 71 12.46 -11.30 6.09
CA ARG A 71 11.45 -11.13 5.04
C ARG A 71 11.46 -12.33 4.11
N PRO A 72 10.30 -12.84 3.70
CA PRO A 72 10.22 -13.90 2.71
C PRO A 72 10.75 -13.41 1.36
N VAL A 73 11.38 -14.29 0.62
CA VAL A 73 11.59 -14.09 -0.80
C VAL A 73 10.23 -14.25 -1.47
N LEU A 74 9.79 -13.23 -2.21
CA LEU A 74 8.47 -13.26 -2.83
C LEU A 74 8.54 -13.07 -4.35
N ILE A 75 7.52 -13.61 -5.03
CA ILE A 75 7.19 -13.30 -6.41
C ILE A 75 5.83 -12.63 -6.45
N ASN A 76 5.71 -11.58 -7.25
CA ASN A 76 4.46 -10.88 -7.49
C ASN A 76 3.91 -11.28 -8.86
N SER A 77 2.59 -11.43 -8.99
CA SER A 77 1.96 -11.89 -10.23
C SER A 77 1.87 -10.83 -11.33
N TRP A 78 2.13 -9.54 -11.04
CA TRP A 78 1.89 -8.45 -11.97
C TRP A 78 2.58 -8.65 -13.32
N GLU A 79 3.90 -8.72 -13.34
CA GLU A 79 4.67 -8.89 -14.57
C GLU A 79 4.44 -10.23 -15.28
N ALA A 80 3.90 -11.22 -14.57
CA ALA A 80 3.60 -12.52 -15.15
C ALA A 80 2.25 -12.56 -15.88
N ALA A 81 1.25 -11.80 -15.42
CA ALA A 81 -0.12 -11.97 -15.88
C ALA A 81 -0.95 -10.69 -15.99
N TYR A 82 -0.48 -9.56 -15.42
CA TYR A 82 -1.26 -8.32 -15.33
C TYR A 82 -2.69 -8.60 -14.84
N PHE A 83 -3.70 -8.12 -15.55
CA PHE A 83 -5.11 -8.40 -15.25
C PHE A 83 -5.63 -9.74 -15.76
N ASP A 84 -4.88 -10.46 -16.61
CA ASP A 84 -5.32 -11.72 -17.24
C ASP A 84 -4.89 -12.93 -16.44
N PHE A 85 -5.55 -13.15 -15.31
CA PHE A 85 -5.31 -14.31 -14.45
C PHE A 85 -6.59 -14.83 -13.83
N THR A 86 -6.52 -16.07 -13.37
CA THR A 86 -7.53 -16.76 -12.56
C THR A 86 -6.91 -17.27 -11.26
N GLY A 87 -7.74 -17.81 -10.36
CA GLY A 87 -7.20 -18.48 -9.17
C GLY A 87 -6.24 -19.63 -9.51
N ASP A 88 -6.51 -20.37 -10.59
CA ASP A 88 -5.61 -21.45 -11.04
C ASP A 88 -4.25 -20.91 -11.49
N THR A 89 -4.22 -19.78 -12.19
CA THR A 89 -2.97 -19.10 -12.56
C THR A 89 -2.10 -18.77 -11.33
N ILE A 90 -2.73 -18.28 -10.27
CA ILE A 90 -2.01 -17.96 -9.02
C ILE A 90 -1.49 -19.23 -8.32
N VAL A 91 -2.25 -20.32 -8.34
CA VAL A 91 -1.83 -21.60 -7.77
C VAL A 91 -0.68 -22.23 -8.58
N ASP A 92 -0.72 -22.15 -9.91
CA ASP A 92 0.37 -22.61 -10.77
C ASP A 92 1.65 -21.80 -10.53
N LEU A 93 1.53 -20.45 -10.40
CA LEU A 93 2.65 -19.59 -10.02
C LEU A 93 3.22 -19.97 -8.65
N ALA A 94 2.36 -20.32 -7.69
CA ALA A 94 2.77 -20.77 -6.36
C ALA A 94 3.55 -22.10 -6.41
N LYS A 95 3.12 -23.03 -7.24
CA LYS A 95 3.80 -24.31 -7.46
C LYS A 95 5.20 -24.11 -8.05
N GLU A 96 5.34 -23.26 -9.07
CA GLU A 96 6.64 -22.93 -9.67
C GLU A 96 7.52 -22.20 -8.65
N ALA A 97 6.97 -21.24 -7.91
CA ALA A 97 7.68 -20.52 -6.85
C ALA A 97 8.26 -21.47 -5.80
N ALA A 98 7.45 -22.43 -5.33
CA ALA A 98 7.91 -23.46 -4.38
C ALA A 98 9.09 -24.28 -4.92
N SER A 99 9.05 -24.67 -6.20
CA SER A 99 10.11 -25.44 -6.84
C SER A 99 11.45 -24.69 -6.90
N LEU A 100 11.41 -23.36 -6.90
CA LEU A 100 12.55 -22.45 -6.95
C LEU A 100 13.01 -21.96 -5.56
N GLY A 101 12.35 -22.40 -4.49
CA GLY A 101 12.67 -21.98 -3.12
C GLY A 101 12.19 -20.57 -2.79
N ILE A 102 11.19 -20.07 -3.49
CA ILE A 102 10.51 -18.79 -3.19
C ILE A 102 9.49 -19.04 -2.08
N ASP A 103 9.43 -18.16 -1.08
CA ASP A 103 8.65 -18.36 0.15
C ASP A 103 7.20 -17.84 0.06
N MET A 104 6.91 -16.94 -0.89
CA MET A 104 5.64 -16.23 -0.95
C MET A 104 5.24 -15.89 -2.39
N VAL A 105 3.96 -16.02 -2.70
CA VAL A 105 3.34 -15.46 -3.92
C VAL A 105 2.43 -14.31 -3.51
N VAL A 106 2.57 -13.17 -4.18
CA VAL A 106 1.69 -12.00 -4.01
C VAL A 106 0.79 -11.90 -5.22
N MET A 107 -0.52 -12.03 -5.00
CA MET A 107 -1.54 -11.72 -6.01
C MET A 107 -1.69 -10.20 -6.11
N ASP A 108 -1.38 -9.67 -7.28
CA ASP A 108 -1.43 -8.23 -7.56
C ASP A 108 -2.81 -7.77 -7.99
N ASP A 109 -2.90 -6.59 -8.61
CA ASP A 109 -4.12 -5.92 -9.02
C ASP A 109 -5.05 -6.81 -9.88
N GLY A 110 -6.35 -6.55 -9.80
CA GLY A 110 -7.34 -7.25 -10.62
C GLY A 110 -8.09 -8.39 -9.93
N TRP A 111 -7.90 -8.63 -8.63
CA TRP A 111 -8.57 -9.70 -7.88
C TRP A 111 -9.98 -9.33 -7.37
N PHE A 112 -10.36 -8.05 -7.44
CA PHE A 112 -11.56 -7.48 -6.83
C PHE A 112 -12.52 -6.86 -7.85
N GLY A 113 -13.76 -6.67 -7.50
CA GLY A 113 -14.78 -5.95 -8.24
C GLY A 113 -14.86 -6.34 -9.72
N LYS A 114 -14.89 -5.33 -10.58
CA LYS A 114 -14.83 -5.43 -12.04
C LYS A 114 -13.45 -5.07 -12.61
N ARG A 115 -12.42 -5.09 -11.76
CA ARG A 115 -11.06 -4.67 -12.04
C ARG A 115 -10.37 -5.59 -13.05
N ASN A 116 -10.58 -5.33 -14.34
CA ASN A 116 -9.92 -6.03 -15.44
C ASN A 116 -9.01 -5.12 -16.27
N ASP A 117 -8.93 -3.87 -15.88
CA ASP A 117 -8.06 -2.81 -16.42
C ASP A 117 -7.90 -1.68 -15.39
N ASP A 118 -7.12 -0.66 -15.71
CA ASP A 118 -6.80 0.47 -14.82
C ASP A 118 -7.95 1.47 -14.62
N ASN A 119 -9.06 1.35 -15.34
CA ASN A 119 -10.06 2.40 -15.44
C ASN A 119 -11.25 2.22 -14.52
N SER A 120 -11.37 1.10 -13.81
CA SER A 120 -12.55 0.78 -13.02
C SER A 120 -12.27 0.08 -11.71
N SER A 121 -13.23 0.15 -10.78
CA SER A 121 -13.33 -0.62 -9.53
C SER A 121 -12.20 -0.41 -8.51
N LEU A 122 -11.24 0.47 -8.71
CA LEU A 122 -10.26 0.76 -7.66
C LEU A 122 -10.99 1.38 -6.46
N GLY A 123 -10.91 0.72 -5.30
CA GLY A 123 -11.71 1.02 -4.11
C GLY A 123 -12.75 -0.06 -3.77
N ASP A 124 -13.14 -0.90 -4.73
CA ASP A 124 -14.12 -1.98 -4.54
C ASP A 124 -13.42 -3.26 -4.02
N TRP A 125 -12.92 -3.23 -2.82
CA TRP A 125 -12.12 -4.32 -2.24
C TRP A 125 -12.95 -5.59 -1.94
N GLN A 126 -13.89 -5.93 -2.85
CA GLN A 126 -14.69 -7.15 -2.80
C GLN A 126 -14.15 -8.18 -3.77
N VAL A 127 -13.89 -9.38 -3.28
CA VAL A 127 -13.31 -10.46 -4.07
C VAL A 127 -14.15 -10.78 -5.31
N ASN A 128 -13.52 -10.85 -6.47
CA ASN A 128 -14.15 -11.35 -7.68
C ASN A 128 -14.08 -12.89 -7.71
N GLU A 129 -15.00 -13.54 -7.00
CA GLU A 129 -15.02 -15.02 -6.88
C GLU A 129 -15.16 -15.70 -8.23
N LYS A 130 -15.84 -15.08 -9.20
CA LYS A 130 -15.96 -15.63 -10.54
C LYS A 130 -14.62 -15.70 -11.25
N LYS A 131 -13.79 -14.66 -11.11
CA LYS A 131 -12.44 -14.61 -11.70
C LYS A 131 -11.50 -15.58 -11.00
N LEU A 132 -11.58 -15.65 -9.67
CA LEU A 132 -10.73 -16.52 -8.87
C LEU A 132 -11.19 -18.00 -8.91
N GLY A 133 -12.40 -18.27 -9.37
CA GLY A 133 -12.97 -19.64 -9.41
C GLY A 133 -13.40 -20.14 -8.04
N GLY A 134 -13.61 -19.25 -7.07
CA GLY A 134 -14.01 -19.56 -5.69
C GLY A 134 -13.71 -18.42 -4.75
N SER A 135 -13.88 -18.66 -3.46
CA SER A 135 -13.58 -17.66 -2.42
C SER A 135 -12.07 -17.41 -2.29
N LEU A 136 -11.73 -16.23 -1.75
CA LEU A 136 -10.34 -15.92 -1.45
C LEU A 136 -9.72 -16.90 -0.44
N ALA A 137 -10.52 -17.38 0.52
CA ALA A 137 -10.07 -18.35 1.51
C ALA A 137 -9.67 -19.69 0.87
N GLU A 138 -10.45 -20.17 -0.11
CA GLU A 138 -10.12 -21.37 -0.88
C GLU A 138 -8.85 -21.19 -1.71
N LEU A 139 -8.69 -20.04 -2.37
CA LEU A 139 -7.47 -19.74 -3.11
C LEU A 139 -6.24 -19.72 -2.19
N ILE A 140 -6.33 -19.06 -1.04
CA ILE A 140 -5.25 -19.02 -0.05
C ILE A 140 -4.89 -20.43 0.42
N ALA A 141 -5.88 -21.28 0.71
CA ALA A 141 -5.64 -22.66 1.12
C ALA A 141 -4.87 -23.44 0.03
N ARG A 142 -5.30 -23.33 -1.23
CA ARG A 142 -4.64 -23.97 -2.38
C ARG A 142 -3.19 -23.50 -2.57
N VAL A 143 -2.93 -22.21 -2.37
CA VAL A 143 -1.56 -21.64 -2.41
C VAL A 143 -0.71 -22.22 -1.26
N HIS A 144 -1.27 -22.27 -0.06
CA HIS A 144 -0.56 -22.83 1.10
C HIS A 144 -0.25 -24.32 0.95
N GLU A 145 -1.10 -25.09 0.25
CA GLU A 145 -0.84 -26.50 -0.10
C GLU A 145 0.41 -26.67 -0.96
N GLN A 146 0.83 -25.64 -1.71
CA GLN A 146 2.08 -25.64 -2.46
C GLN A 146 3.32 -25.37 -1.59
N GLY A 147 3.14 -25.08 -0.29
CA GLY A 147 4.22 -24.82 0.66
C GLY A 147 4.70 -23.38 0.69
N VAL A 148 4.03 -22.46 0.01
CA VAL A 148 4.37 -21.02 0.00
C VAL A 148 3.31 -20.18 0.71
N LYS A 149 3.71 -18.99 1.15
CA LYS A 149 2.81 -18.00 1.75
C LYS A 149 2.05 -17.26 0.67
N PHE A 150 0.90 -16.72 1.05
CA PHE A 150 0.08 -15.85 0.19
C PHE A 150 0.17 -14.39 0.65
N GLY A 151 0.30 -13.49 -0.30
CA GLY A 151 0.17 -12.06 -0.14
C GLY A 151 -0.84 -11.50 -1.12
N ILE A 152 -1.39 -10.34 -0.81
CA ILE A 152 -2.37 -9.64 -1.64
C ILE A 152 -1.99 -8.17 -1.76
N TRP A 153 -2.14 -7.61 -2.97
CA TRP A 153 -1.94 -6.21 -3.22
C TRP A 153 -3.22 -5.40 -2.94
N ILE A 154 -3.04 -4.23 -2.33
CA ILE A 154 -4.08 -3.22 -2.15
C ILE A 154 -3.48 -1.82 -2.30
N GLU A 155 -4.26 -0.88 -2.84
CA GLU A 155 -3.90 0.53 -3.03
C GLU A 155 -4.98 1.43 -2.42
N PRO A 156 -5.02 1.54 -1.09
CA PRO A 156 -6.11 2.22 -0.39
C PRO A 156 -6.10 3.74 -0.52
N GLU A 157 -5.04 4.33 -1.06
CA GLU A 157 -4.87 5.77 -1.30
C GLU A 157 -5.55 6.27 -2.57
N MET A 158 -6.00 5.35 -3.44
CA MET A 158 -6.60 5.69 -4.73
C MET A 158 -7.98 5.08 -4.88
N VAL A 159 -8.86 5.76 -5.63
CA VAL A 159 -10.19 5.26 -5.98
C VAL A 159 -10.53 5.65 -7.43
N ASN A 160 -11.29 4.80 -8.13
CA ASN A 160 -11.90 5.19 -9.39
C ASN A 160 -13.26 5.86 -9.14
N GLU A 161 -13.67 6.76 -10.02
CA GLU A 161 -14.94 7.47 -9.90
C GLU A 161 -16.18 6.55 -9.93
N ASP A 162 -16.09 5.41 -10.61
CA ASP A 162 -17.13 4.41 -10.73
C ASP A 162 -17.17 3.39 -9.59
N SER A 163 -16.29 3.54 -8.59
CA SER A 163 -16.23 2.63 -7.44
C SER A 163 -17.37 2.88 -6.45
N ASP A 164 -17.75 1.82 -5.72
CA ASP A 164 -18.77 1.90 -4.67
C ASP A 164 -18.46 2.95 -3.59
N PRO A 165 -17.22 3.08 -3.06
CA PRO A 165 -16.87 4.13 -2.10
C PRO A 165 -17.18 5.55 -2.60
N VAL A 166 -16.95 5.84 -3.87
CA VAL A 166 -17.27 7.15 -4.47
C VAL A 166 -18.78 7.33 -4.60
N SER A 167 -19.51 6.26 -4.87
CA SER A 167 -20.99 6.29 -4.99
C SER A 167 -21.69 6.53 -3.67
N TYR A 168 -21.18 5.98 -2.56
CA TYR A 168 -21.81 6.01 -1.23
C TYR A 168 -21.25 7.10 -0.31
N THR A 169 -20.05 7.59 -0.58
CA THR A 169 -19.44 8.65 0.23
C THR A 169 -19.36 9.95 -0.59
N HIS A 170 -19.50 11.08 0.10
CA HIS A 170 -19.40 12.41 -0.51
C HIS A 170 -17.96 12.76 -0.98
N LEU A 171 -17.15 11.78 -1.41
CA LEU A 171 -15.82 12.02 -1.96
C LEU A 171 -15.86 12.95 -3.19
N ARG A 172 -16.99 12.99 -3.90
CA ARG A 172 -17.24 13.98 -5.00
C ARG A 172 -17.44 15.42 -4.52
N ALA A 173 -17.68 15.67 -3.24
CA ALA A 173 -18.02 17.01 -2.75
C ALA A 173 -16.82 17.96 -2.66
N HIS A 174 -15.62 17.51 -2.98
CA HIS A 174 -14.39 18.33 -2.93
C HIS A 174 -13.80 18.65 -4.30
N GLU A 175 -14.48 18.28 -5.40
CA GLU A 175 -14.03 18.57 -6.76
C GLU A 175 -14.75 19.76 -7.42
N THR A 176 -15.43 20.62 -6.64
CA THR A 176 -16.06 21.85 -7.17
C THR A 176 -15.51 23.10 -6.51
#